data_007f6559ab906e4852d94179c7c77931
#
_entry.id   007f6559ab906e4852d94179c7c77931
#
_cell.length_a   1.000
_cell.length_b   1.000
_cell.length_c   1.000
_cell.angle_alpha   90.00
_cell.angle_beta   90.00
_cell.angle_gamma   90.00
#
_symmetry.space_group_name_H-M   'P 1'
#
loop_
_entity.id
_entity.type
_entity.pdbx_description
1 polymer ?
#
loop_
_entity_poly.entity_id
_entity_poly.type
_entity_poly.pdbx_seq_one_letter_code
_entity_poly.pdbx_strand_id
1 'polypeptide(L)' 'MKIQVLGTGCSRCNMLEANVRAAVAESGSNAVVEKVTDLDMMMDLGVMVTPALAVDGKVVSAGKVLTKEQVLSIIKE' A
#
# COMPACT_ATOMS: atom_id res chain seq x y z
N MET A 1 8.84 -5.11 8.36
CA MET A 1 8.12 -3.99 7.72
C MET A 1 6.70 -4.43 7.39
N LYS A 2 5.74 -3.62 7.74
CA LYS A 2 4.33 -3.90 7.47
C LYS A 2 3.82 -2.89 6.44
N ILE A 3 3.33 -3.40 5.30
CA ILE A 3 2.82 -2.57 4.22
C ILE A 3 1.31 -2.76 4.16
N GLN A 4 0.57 -1.66 4.24
CA GLN A 4 -0.88 -1.70 4.20
C GLN A 4 -1.37 -1.03 2.93
N VAL A 5 -2.20 -1.75 2.17
CA VAL A 5 -2.89 -1.22 1.00
C VAL A 5 -4.31 -0.87 1.43
N LEU A 6 -4.61 0.41 1.41
CA LEU A 6 -5.85 0.95 1.95
C LEU A 6 -6.82 1.26 0.81
N GLY A 7 -8.00 0.67 0.85
CA GLY A 7 -9.01 0.90 -0.16
C GLY A 7 -10.20 -0.01 0.00
N THR A 8 -11.27 0.30 -0.74
CA THR A 8 -12.54 -0.40 -0.62
C THR A 8 -12.73 -1.54 -1.64
N GLY A 9 -11.64 -1.99 -2.27
CA GLY A 9 -11.69 -3.12 -3.18
C GLY A 9 -12.00 -2.76 -4.62
N CYS A 10 -11.86 -1.50 -5.01
CA CYS A 10 -12.03 -1.08 -6.40
C CYS A 10 -10.86 -1.59 -7.26
N SER A 11 -11.01 -1.50 -8.59
CA SER A 11 -9.98 -2.00 -9.51
C SER A 11 -8.62 -1.34 -9.28
N ARG A 12 -8.61 -0.04 -8.98
CA ARG A 12 -7.36 0.68 -8.70
C ARG A 12 -6.69 0.18 -7.42
N CYS A 13 -7.49 -0.13 -6.41
CA CYS A 13 -6.97 -0.70 -5.15
C CYS A 13 -6.33 -2.06 -5.40
N ASN A 14 -6.98 -2.87 -6.22
CA ASN A 14 -6.46 -4.19 -6.57
C ASN A 14 -5.17 -4.09 -7.38
N MET A 15 -5.08 -3.11 -8.28
CA MET A 15 -3.86 -2.87 -9.05
C MET A 15 -2.70 -2.46 -8.15
N LEU A 16 -2.96 -1.57 -7.19
CA LEU A 16 -1.93 -1.16 -6.24
C LEU A 16 -1.47 -2.35 -5.40
N GLU A 17 -2.39 -3.15 -4.92
CA GLU A 17 -2.04 -4.35 -4.15
C GLU A 17 -1.16 -5.29 -4.96
N ALA A 18 -1.51 -5.55 -6.22
CA ALA A 18 -0.72 -6.41 -7.08
C ALA A 18 0.69 -5.87 -7.28
N ASN A 19 0.82 -4.57 -7.49
CA ASN A 19 2.12 -3.92 -7.66
C ASN A 19 2.96 -4.00 -6.39
N VAL A 20 2.33 -3.82 -5.23
CA VAL A 20 3.02 -3.92 -3.94
C VAL A 20 3.52 -5.33 -3.70
N ARG A 21 2.68 -6.34 -3.95
CA ARG A 21 3.09 -7.73 -3.76
C ARG A 21 4.22 -8.12 -4.71
N ALA A 22 4.17 -7.64 -5.96
CA ALA A 22 5.24 -7.88 -6.92
C ALA A 22 6.55 -7.25 -6.47
N ALA A 23 6.49 -6.02 -5.94
CA ALA A 23 7.67 -5.33 -5.44
C ALA A 23 8.29 -6.06 -4.24
N VAL A 24 7.46 -6.51 -3.31
CA VAL A 24 7.93 -7.25 -2.13
C VAL A 24 8.62 -8.55 -2.56
N ALA A 25 8.02 -9.27 -3.50
CA ALA A 25 8.59 -10.52 -4.01
C ALA A 25 9.93 -10.27 -4.70
N GLU A 26 10.02 -9.22 -5.51
CA GLU A 26 11.24 -8.90 -6.23
C GLU A 26 12.35 -8.42 -5.32
N SER A 27 12.02 -7.68 -4.27
CA SER A 27 13.02 -7.14 -3.34
C SER A 27 13.59 -8.21 -2.41
N GLY A 28 12.93 -9.36 -2.28
CA GLY A 28 13.32 -10.38 -1.31
C GLY A 28 13.07 -9.95 0.14
N SER A 29 12.26 -8.92 0.33
CA SER A 29 11.95 -8.38 1.65
C SER A 29 11.05 -9.34 2.45
N ASN A 30 11.17 -9.30 3.77
CA ASN A 30 10.28 -10.00 4.68
C ASN A 30 9.04 -9.18 5.02
N ALA A 31 8.75 -8.17 4.23
CA ALA A 31 7.60 -7.29 4.45
C ALA A 31 6.29 -8.06 4.37
N VAL A 32 5.38 -7.74 5.27
CA VAL A 32 4.03 -8.29 5.28
C VAL A 32 3.10 -7.31 4.57
N VAL A 33 2.35 -7.79 3.57
CA VAL A 33 1.39 -6.97 2.83
C VAL A 33 0.00 -7.27 3.38
N GLU A 34 -0.67 -6.23 3.82
CA GLU A 34 -2.01 -6.33 4.39
C GLU A 34 -2.97 -5.43 3.63
N LYS A 35 -4.14 -5.96 3.29
CA LYS A 35 -5.19 -5.17 2.65
C LYS A 35 -6.13 -4.63 3.72
N VAL A 36 -6.31 -3.32 3.74
CA VAL A 36 -7.18 -2.66 4.72
C VAL A 36 -8.38 -2.08 3.99
N THR A 37 -9.57 -2.58 4.35
CA THR A 37 -10.83 -2.12 3.77
C THR A 37 -11.71 -1.39 4.78
N ASP A 38 -11.26 -1.31 6.04
CA ASP A 38 -12.01 -0.69 7.13
C ASP A 38 -11.88 0.83 7.04
N LEU A 39 -13.01 1.51 6.86
CA LEU A 39 -13.04 2.96 6.73
C LEU A 39 -12.57 3.66 8.01
N ASP A 40 -12.88 3.09 9.17
CA ASP A 40 -12.45 3.68 10.44
C ASP A 40 -10.93 3.68 10.57
N MET A 41 -10.28 2.60 10.16
CA MET A 41 -8.82 2.54 10.15
C MET A 41 -8.22 3.53 9.19
N MET A 42 -8.84 3.71 8.01
CA MET A 42 -8.39 4.70 7.04
C MET A 42 -8.48 6.11 7.62
N MET A 43 -9.55 6.41 8.31
CA MET A 43 -9.74 7.72 8.94
C MET A 43 -8.71 7.93 10.06
N ASP A 44 -8.43 6.91 10.86
CA ASP A 44 -7.43 6.98 11.91
C ASP A 44 -6.03 7.27 11.35
N LEU A 45 -5.74 6.75 10.17
CA LEU A 45 -4.46 7.00 9.50
C LEU A 45 -4.44 8.31 8.73
N GLY A 46 -5.56 9.02 8.68
CA GLY A 46 -5.67 10.29 7.95
C GLY A 46 -5.83 10.12 6.45
N VAL A 47 -6.28 8.95 5.99
CA VAL A 47 -6.48 8.68 4.57
C VAL A 47 -7.85 9.22 4.16
N MET A 48 -7.85 10.14 3.21
CA MET A 48 -9.09 10.73 2.68
C MET A 48 -9.35 10.34 1.23
N VAL A 49 -8.35 9.79 0.53
CA VAL A 49 -8.45 9.40 -0.87
C VAL A 49 -7.87 8.01 -1.02
N THR A 50 -8.58 7.13 -1.73
CA THR A 50 -8.10 5.77 -2.00
C THR A 50 -7.82 5.58 -3.49
N PRO A 51 -6.95 4.65 -3.84
CA PRO A 51 -6.17 3.78 -2.98
C PRO A 51 -5.03 4.51 -2.28
N ALA A 52 -4.62 4.03 -1.11
CA ALA A 52 -3.52 4.62 -0.37
C ALA A 52 -2.56 3.51 0.07
N LEU A 53 -1.33 3.90 0.36
CA LEU A 53 -0.29 2.99 0.81
C LEU A 53 0.30 3.49 2.12
N ALA A 54 0.37 2.61 3.10
CA ALA A 54 1.00 2.92 4.38
C ALA A 54 2.11 1.90 4.66
N VAL A 55 3.21 2.38 5.21
CA VAL A 55 4.35 1.55 5.60
C VAL A 55 4.61 1.79 7.07
N ASP A 56 4.54 0.71 7.86
CA ASP A 56 4.75 0.74 9.32
C ASP A 56 3.87 1.79 10.01
N GLY A 57 2.62 1.90 9.57
CA GLY A 57 1.66 2.82 10.16
C GLY A 57 1.72 4.24 9.65
N LYS A 58 2.58 4.51 8.68
CA LYS A 58 2.75 5.84 8.11
C LYS A 58 2.30 5.87 6.66
N VAL A 59 1.35 6.74 6.31
CA VAL A 59 0.85 6.87 4.94
C VAL A 59 1.92 7.52 4.07
N VAL A 60 2.35 6.80 3.04
CA VAL A 60 3.38 7.28 2.12
C VAL A 60 2.82 7.72 0.78
N SER A 61 1.59 7.31 0.46
CA SER A 61 0.93 7.70 -0.78
C SER A 61 -0.58 7.61 -0.61
N ALA A 62 -1.30 8.51 -1.25
CA ALA A 62 -2.77 8.49 -1.24
C ALA A 62 -3.29 8.95 -2.59
N GLY A 63 -4.32 8.26 -3.10
CA GLY A 63 -4.97 8.59 -4.36
C GLY A 63 -4.21 8.20 -5.60
N LYS A 64 -3.16 7.38 -5.48
CA LYS A 64 -2.33 6.96 -6.61
C LYS A 64 -2.14 5.46 -6.64
N VAL A 65 -2.06 4.91 -7.85
CA VAL A 65 -1.63 3.53 -8.07
C VAL A 65 -0.13 3.58 -8.39
N LEU A 66 0.69 3.30 -7.38
CA LEU A 66 2.14 3.30 -7.56
C LEU A 66 2.55 2.11 -8.41
N THR A 67 3.58 2.32 -9.25
CA THR A 67 4.15 1.22 -10.02
C THR A 67 5.00 0.34 -9.12
N LYS A 68 5.34 -0.86 -9.62
CA LYS A 68 6.22 -1.77 -8.90
C LYS A 68 7.55 -1.08 -8.57
N GLU A 69 8.10 -0.33 -9.50
CA GLU A 69 9.37 0.38 -9.33
C GLU A 69 9.27 1.45 -8.25
N GLN A 70 8.16 2.17 -8.20
CA GLN A 70 7.95 3.18 -7.16
C GLN A 70 7.84 2.54 -5.78
N VAL A 71 7.15 1.42 -5.67
CA VAL A 71 7.05 0.69 -4.42
C VAL A 71 8.40 0.13 -4.00
N LEU A 72 9.18 -0.41 -4.94
CA LEU A 72 10.52 -0.89 -4.67
C LEU A 72 11.40 0.21 -4.09
N SER A 73 11.28 1.41 -4.61
CA SER A 73 12.04 2.56 -4.11
C SER A 73 11.71 2.87 -2.65
N ILE A 74 10.46 2.68 -2.27
CA ILE A 74 10.00 2.90 -0.89
C ILE A 74 10.53 1.82 0.06
N ILE A 75 10.42 0.55 -0.33
CA ILE A 75 10.80 -0.55 0.56
C ILE A 75 12.30 -0.78 0.64
N LYS A 76 13.07 -0.30 -0.32
CA LYS A 76 14.53 -0.46 -0.30
C LYS A 76 15.22 0.50 0.67
N GLU A 77 14.52 1.44 1.17
CA GLU A 77 15.05 2.33 2.18
C GLU A 77 15.03 1.66 3.56
#